data_c2d69cfa10503262018ffb0e4a690732
#
_entry.id   c2d69cfa10503262018ffb0e4a690732
#
_cell.length_a   1.000
_cell.length_b   1.000
_cell.length_c   1.000
_cell.angle_alpha   90.00
_cell.angle_beta   90.00
_cell.angle_gamma   90.00
#
_symmetry.space_group_name_H-M   'P 1'
#
loop_
_entity.id
_entity.type
_entity.pdbx_description
1 polymer ?
#
loop_
_entity_poly.entity_id
_entity_poly.type
_entity_poly.pdbx_seq_one_letter_code
_entity_poly.pdbx_strand_id
1 'polypeptide(L)'
;MDSMNPTGKTTMHMQASIDVFTNLYGVNNDSPAYLGKWQHLETAGKQQLGTAIEEPSCFEGRTIRDLQQHISDNAQVLVANSMSIRDFDYFWFSGESAAVLHGNRGVNGIDGTISTALGLATNGLPTYLVTGDLSFFHDVNGLAVAKTHDLNLTIILHNNDGGGIFEYLPQKGTKYFDYLFSTSQGLDYSGAAKLYGCGYTKITSPDELSAVLANVSSETGVHIIEIPTNREYSRQLHKKYTKVSVDMEALL
;
A
#
# COMPACT_ATOMS: atom_id res chain seq x y z
N MET A 1 -26.98 13.21 -8.99
CA MET A 1 -25.78 12.42 -9.34
C MET A 1 -26.09 11.73 -10.65
N ASP A 2 -25.33 12.00 -11.68
CA ASP A 2 -25.50 11.29 -12.95
C ASP A 2 -25.02 9.85 -12.77
N SER A 3 -25.87 8.91 -13.16
CA SER A 3 -25.51 7.50 -13.11
C SER A 3 -24.51 7.19 -14.21
N MET A 4 -23.30 6.77 -13.83
CA MET A 4 -22.30 6.36 -14.81
C MET A 4 -22.71 5.06 -15.50
N ASN A 5 -22.91 5.11 -16.80
CA ASN A 5 -23.20 3.96 -17.64
C ASN A 5 -22.27 3.92 -18.87
N PRO A 6 -20.96 3.69 -18.65
CA PRO A 6 -19.95 3.79 -19.71
C PRO A 6 -20.14 2.74 -20.84
N THR A 7 -20.84 1.65 -20.58
CA THR A 7 -21.08 0.59 -21.59
C THR A 7 -22.40 0.77 -22.33
N GLY A 8 -23.29 1.64 -21.86
CA GLY A 8 -24.65 1.80 -22.40
C GLY A 8 -25.56 0.55 -22.27
N LYS A 9 -25.15 -0.44 -21.45
CA LYS A 9 -25.86 -1.73 -21.33
C LYS A 9 -26.71 -1.85 -20.06
N THR A 10 -26.74 -0.81 -19.22
CA THR A 10 -27.52 -0.81 -17.98
C THR A 10 -29.01 -0.82 -18.31
N THR A 11 -29.73 -1.81 -17.84
CA THR A 11 -31.20 -1.94 -18.00
C THR A 11 -31.96 -1.39 -16.81
N MET A 12 -31.33 -1.36 -15.64
CA MET A 12 -31.87 -0.82 -14.40
C MET A 12 -30.78 -0.17 -13.56
N HIS A 13 -31.05 1.00 -13.00
CA HIS A 13 -30.18 1.69 -12.08
C HIS A 13 -30.91 1.89 -10.76
N MET A 14 -30.39 1.32 -9.67
CA MET A 14 -30.97 1.46 -8.33
C MET A 14 -30.09 2.36 -7.48
N GLN A 15 -30.68 3.42 -6.95
CA GLN A 15 -30.07 4.31 -5.96
C GLN A 15 -30.55 3.90 -4.55
N ALA A 16 -29.87 2.95 -3.95
CA ALA A 16 -30.19 2.46 -2.61
C ALA A 16 -28.92 2.09 -1.87
N SER A 17 -28.96 2.07 -0.54
CA SER A 17 -27.92 1.43 0.25
C SER A 17 -27.96 -0.09 0.05
N ILE A 18 -26.82 -0.76 0.31
CA ILE A 18 -26.76 -2.23 0.24
C ILE A 18 -27.80 -2.88 1.16
N ASP A 19 -27.99 -2.33 2.38
CA ASP A 19 -28.96 -2.83 3.34
C ASP A 19 -30.39 -2.77 2.80
N VAL A 20 -30.78 -1.65 2.20
CA VAL A 20 -32.10 -1.50 1.56
C VAL A 20 -32.26 -2.48 0.41
N PHE A 21 -31.22 -2.64 -0.41
CA PHE A 21 -31.25 -3.59 -1.52
C PHE A 21 -31.41 -5.03 -1.05
N THR A 22 -30.62 -5.47 -0.07
CA THR A 22 -30.68 -6.84 0.47
C THR A 22 -32.01 -7.15 1.14
N ASN A 23 -32.59 -6.18 1.85
CA ASN A 23 -33.91 -6.33 2.47
C ASN A 23 -35.05 -6.44 1.45
N LEU A 24 -34.93 -5.76 0.29
CA LEU A 24 -35.98 -5.80 -0.75
C LEU A 24 -35.92 -7.04 -1.62
N TYR A 25 -34.74 -7.55 -1.92
CA TYR A 25 -34.57 -8.63 -2.89
C TYR A 25 -34.26 -9.99 -2.28
N GLY A 26 -33.98 -10.02 -0.97
CA GLY A 26 -33.56 -11.22 -0.27
C GLY A 26 -32.22 -11.74 -0.79
N VAL A 27 -31.37 -12.23 0.07
CA VAL A 27 -30.17 -12.98 -0.33
C VAL A 27 -30.49 -14.45 -0.12
N ASN A 28 -30.85 -15.15 -1.18
CA ASN A 28 -30.94 -16.60 -1.12
C ASN A 28 -29.54 -17.18 -1.10
N ASN A 29 -29.12 -17.67 0.04
CA ASN A 29 -27.82 -18.30 0.21
C ASN A 29 -27.94 -19.81 -0.09
N ASP A 30 -28.32 -20.13 -1.33
CA ASP A 30 -28.67 -21.49 -1.72
C ASP A 30 -27.46 -22.37 -2.13
N SER A 31 -26.23 -21.88 -1.98
CA SER A 31 -25.05 -22.65 -2.39
C SER A 31 -23.90 -22.56 -1.39
N PRO A 32 -24.00 -23.25 -0.22
CA PRO A 32 -22.88 -23.34 0.73
C PRO A 32 -21.59 -23.91 0.08
N ALA A 33 -21.76 -24.84 -0.86
CA ALA A 33 -20.65 -25.43 -1.60
C ALA A 33 -19.89 -24.38 -2.45
N TYR A 34 -20.59 -23.43 -3.06
CA TYR A 34 -19.97 -22.36 -3.84
C TYR A 34 -19.13 -21.43 -2.94
N LEU A 35 -19.70 -21.02 -1.80
CA LEU A 35 -18.96 -20.21 -0.82
C LEU A 35 -17.73 -20.97 -0.30
N GLY A 36 -17.87 -22.26 0.01
CA GLY A 36 -16.76 -23.10 0.48
C GLY A 36 -15.60 -23.15 -0.53
N LYS A 37 -15.89 -23.19 -1.82
CA LYS A 37 -14.85 -23.13 -2.88
C LYS A 37 -14.07 -21.80 -2.85
N TRP A 38 -14.76 -20.67 -2.71
CA TRP A 38 -14.11 -19.37 -2.60
C TRP A 38 -13.27 -19.25 -1.33
N GLN A 39 -13.77 -19.72 -0.19
CA GLN A 39 -13.02 -19.72 1.07
C GLN A 39 -11.76 -20.58 0.99
N HIS A 40 -11.82 -21.71 0.28
CA HIS A 40 -10.66 -22.56 0.04
C HIS A 40 -9.60 -21.84 -0.81
N LEU A 41 -10.01 -21.18 -1.90
CA LEU A 41 -9.13 -20.37 -2.74
C LEU A 41 -8.49 -19.22 -1.95
N GLU A 42 -9.27 -18.52 -1.15
CA GLU A 42 -8.78 -17.43 -0.31
C GLU A 42 -7.75 -17.93 0.70
N THR A 43 -8.02 -19.08 1.34
CA THR A 43 -7.09 -19.67 2.30
C THR A 43 -5.76 -20.02 1.65
N ALA A 44 -5.79 -20.68 0.49
CA ALA A 44 -4.58 -21.00 -0.27
C ALA A 44 -3.82 -19.74 -0.70
N GLY A 45 -4.56 -18.70 -1.14
CA GLY A 45 -3.99 -17.40 -1.49
C GLY A 45 -3.29 -16.73 -0.31
N LYS A 46 -3.97 -16.66 0.84
CA LYS A 46 -3.39 -16.09 2.07
C LYS A 46 -2.16 -16.84 2.54
N GLN A 47 -2.15 -18.17 2.48
CA GLN A 47 -0.98 -18.97 2.83
C GLN A 47 0.21 -18.63 1.92
N GLN A 48 0.01 -18.59 0.61
CA GLN A 48 1.07 -18.25 -0.35
C GLN A 48 1.59 -16.82 -0.14
N LEU A 49 0.71 -15.85 -0.02
CA LEU A 49 1.08 -14.43 0.18
C LEU A 49 1.74 -14.22 1.55
N GLY A 50 1.31 -14.97 2.58
CA GLY A 50 1.88 -14.90 3.93
C GLY A 50 3.36 -15.27 3.99
N THR A 51 3.82 -16.16 3.09
CA THR A 51 5.25 -16.52 3.02
C THR A 51 6.16 -15.35 2.61
N ALA A 52 5.60 -14.22 2.15
CA ALA A 52 6.38 -13.01 1.84
C ALA A 52 7.12 -12.44 3.05
N ILE A 53 6.68 -12.74 4.28
CA ILE A 53 7.37 -12.33 5.52
C ILE A 53 8.77 -12.95 5.62
N GLU A 54 9.01 -14.07 4.97
CA GLU A 54 10.28 -14.80 4.99
C GLU A 54 11.23 -14.39 3.84
N GLU A 55 10.82 -13.43 2.99
CA GLU A 55 11.67 -12.97 1.88
C GLU A 55 12.95 -12.31 2.43
N PRO A 56 14.15 -12.80 2.05
CA PRO A 56 15.41 -12.31 2.64
C PRO A 56 15.83 -10.94 2.11
N SER A 57 15.22 -10.46 1.04
CA SER A 57 15.49 -9.14 0.47
C SER A 57 14.44 -8.10 0.89
N CYS A 58 14.81 -6.82 0.82
CA CYS A 58 13.85 -5.74 0.95
C CYS A 58 12.80 -5.84 -0.17
N PHE A 59 11.57 -6.10 0.22
CA PHE A 59 10.44 -6.30 -0.68
C PHE A 59 9.19 -5.65 -0.09
N GLU A 60 8.41 -5.00 -0.92
CA GLU A 60 7.22 -4.25 -0.50
C GLU A 60 6.22 -5.14 0.24
N GLY A 61 5.98 -6.36 -0.25
CA GLY A 61 5.06 -7.31 0.38
C GLY A 61 5.52 -7.74 1.78
N ARG A 62 6.84 -7.97 1.97
CA ARG A 62 7.40 -8.24 3.30
C ARG A 62 7.23 -7.04 4.22
N THR A 63 7.55 -5.84 3.74
CA THR A 63 7.37 -4.60 4.50
C THR A 63 5.95 -4.46 5.04
N ILE A 64 4.94 -4.75 4.22
CA ILE A 64 3.53 -4.62 4.62
C ILE A 64 3.16 -5.67 5.66
N ARG A 65 3.65 -6.90 5.53
CA ARG A 65 3.45 -7.95 6.53
C ARG A 65 4.10 -7.59 7.86
N ASP A 66 5.34 -7.11 7.84
CA ASP A 66 6.04 -6.64 9.03
C ASP A 66 5.31 -5.44 9.67
N LEU A 67 4.89 -4.46 8.87
CA LEU A 67 4.14 -3.30 9.36
C LEU A 67 2.86 -3.75 10.07
N GLN A 68 2.09 -4.64 9.46
CA GLN A 68 0.83 -5.14 10.02
C GLN A 68 1.00 -5.80 11.39
N GLN A 69 2.13 -6.48 11.60
CA GLN A 69 2.41 -7.17 12.87
C GLN A 69 2.91 -6.26 13.99
N HIS A 70 3.45 -5.08 13.64
CA HIS A 70 4.16 -4.24 14.61
C HIS A 70 3.47 -2.90 14.92
N ILE A 71 2.50 -2.47 14.14
CA ILE A 71 1.75 -1.25 14.47
C ILE A 71 0.61 -1.54 15.44
N SER A 72 0.24 -0.51 16.22
CA SER A 72 -0.84 -0.63 17.20
C SER A 72 -2.23 -0.70 16.53
N ASP A 73 -3.18 -1.34 17.18
CA ASP A 73 -4.55 -1.48 16.69
C ASP A 73 -5.30 -0.15 16.50
N ASN A 74 -4.89 0.88 17.21
CA ASN A 74 -5.46 2.23 17.06
C ASN A 74 -4.71 3.10 16.03
N ALA A 75 -3.76 2.52 15.30
CA ALA A 75 -3.04 3.24 14.27
C ALA A 75 -3.89 3.51 13.04
N GLN A 76 -3.47 4.50 12.28
CA GLN A 76 -4.00 4.80 10.96
C GLN A 76 -2.88 4.80 9.94
N VAL A 77 -3.15 4.25 8.77
CA VAL A 77 -2.16 4.12 7.70
C VAL A 77 -2.70 4.77 6.44
N LEU A 78 -2.04 5.82 5.96
CA LEU A 78 -2.29 6.31 4.61
C LEU A 78 -1.46 5.50 3.62
N VAL A 79 -2.14 4.90 2.67
CA VAL A 79 -1.51 4.13 1.60
C VAL A 79 -1.48 4.95 0.32
N ALA A 80 -0.29 5.23 -0.19
CA ALA A 80 -0.13 5.97 -1.43
C ALA A 80 -0.67 5.19 -2.64
N ASN A 81 -0.92 5.91 -3.71
CA ASN A 81 -1.31 5.31 -4.99
C ASN A 81 -0.15 4.54 -5.65
N SER A 82 -0.32 4.17 -6.92
CA SER A 82 0.64 3.35 -7.69
C SER A 82 0.72 1.90 -7.17
N MET A 83 1.93 1.39 -6.89
CA MET A 83 2.07 0.01 -6.38
C MET A 83 1.64 -0.10 -4.91
N SER A 84 1.91 0.87 -4.06
CA SER A 84 1.64 0.79 -2.63
C SER A 84 0.21 0.32 -2.30
N ILE A 85 -0.81 0.88 -2.94
CA ILE A 85 -2.20 0.45 -2.67
C ILE A 85 -2.46 -0.98 -3.14
N ARG A 86 -1.80 -1.44 -4.22
CA ARG A 86 -1.91 -2.80 -4.73
C ARG A 86 -1.19 -3.79 -3.82
N ASP A 87 -0.07 -3.37 -3.27
CA ASP A 87 0.69 -4.17 -2.33
C ASP A 87 -0.11 -4.39 -1.02
N PHE A 88 -0.86 -3.38 -0.58
CA PHE A 88 -1.79 -3.55 0.54
C PHE A 88 -2.94 -4.51 0.18
N ASP A 89 -3.51 -4.43 -1.01
CA ASP A 89 -4.55 -5.38 -1.45
C ASP A 89 -4.05 -6.83 -1.42
N TYR A 90 -2.76 -7.08 -1.69
CA TYR A 90 -2.18 -8.42 -1.67
C TYR A 90 -1.71 -8.86 -0.27
N PHE A 91 -1.01 -8.00 0.46
CA PHE A 91 -0.20 -8.41 1.62
C PHE A 91 -0.73 -7.92 2.97
N TRP A 92 -1.75 -7.07 3.02
CA TRP A 92 -2.43 -6.70 4.24
C TRP A 92 -3.64 -7.61 4.46
N PHE A 93 -3.60 -8.46 5.48
CA PHE A 93 -4.66 -9.43 5.69
C PHE A 93 -5.74 -8.90 6.63
N SER A 94 -6.98 -8.98 6.18
CA SER A 94 -8.15 -8.62 6.97
C SER A 94 -8.24 -9.46 8.25
N GLY A 95 -8.51 -8.80 9.38
CA GLY A 95 -8.69 -9.45 10.69
C GLY A 95 -7.41 -9.68 11.49
N GLU A 96 -6.22 -9.35 10.95
CA GLU A 96 -4.95 -9.47 11.68
C GLU A 96 -4.50 -8.17 12.37
N SER A 97 -5.12 -7.04 12.06
CA SER A 97 -4.90 -5.75 12.71
C SER A 97 -6.17 -4.93 12.64
N ALA A 98 -6.45 -4.12 13.67
CA ALA A 98 -7.56 -3.18 13.71
C ALA A 98 -7.18 -1.77 13.24
N ALA A 99 -5.95 -1.56 12.76
CA ALA A 99 -5.50 -0.28 12.20
C ALA A 99 -6.37 0.14 11.01
N VAL A 100 -6.65 1.44 10.92
CA VAL A 100 -7.53 2.00 9.88
C VAL A 100 -6.71 2.35 8.65
N LEU A 101 -7.06 1.79 7.50
CA LEU A 101 -6.43 2.10 6.23
C LEU A 101 -7.15 3.24 5.51
N HIS A 102 -6.39 4.20 5.01
CA HIS A 102 -6.84 5.34 4.21
C HIS A 102 -6.14 5.35 2.85
N GLY A 103 -6.80 5.91 1.84
CA GLY A 103 -6.21 6.02 0.50
C GLY A 103 -6.80 7.17 -0.30
N ASN A 104 -5.96 7.86 -1.07
CA ASN A 104 -6.36 8.96 -1.97
C ASN A 104 -6.93 8.39 -3.28
N ARG A 105 -8.06 7.67 -3.22
CA ARG A 105 -8.61 6.93 -4.37
C ARG A 105 -9.60 7.71 -5.24
N GLY A 106 -9.85 8.99 -4.95
CA GLY A 106 -10.75 9.82 -5.77
C GLY A 106 -10.24 10.03 -7.19
N VAL A 107 -9.02 10.53 -7.33
CA VAL A 107 -8.36 10.79 -8.63
C VAL A 107 -7.16 9.86 -8.88
N ASN A 108 -6.68 9.17 -7.85
CA ASN A 108 -5.54 8.26 -7.90
C ASN A 108 -4.19 8.92 -8.25
N GLY A 109 -4.04 10.23 -7.97
CA GLY A 109 -2.79 10.97 -8.14
C GLY A 109 -1.76 10.65 -7.06
N ILE A 110 -0.52 11.08 -7.28
CA ILE A 110 0.58 10.98 -6.32
C ILE A 110 0.89 12.31 -5.64
N ASP A 111 0.20 13.37 -6.03
CA ASP A 111 0.21 14.70 -5.42
C ASP A 111 -0.50 14.70 -4.05
N GLY A 112 -0.07 15.57 -3.16
CA GLY A 112 -0.69 15.77 -1.83
C GLY A 112 -0.63 14.57 -0.89
N THR A 113 0.20 13.56 -1.14
CA THR A 113 0.24 12.32 -0.37
C THR A 113 0.76 12.56 1.06
N ILE A 114 1.88 13.26 1.20
CA ILE A 114 2.45 13.61 2.52
C ILE A 114 1.52 14.57 3.25
N SER A 115 1.00 15.57 2.56
CA SER A 115 0.07 16.56 3.11
C SER A 115 -1.20 15.90 3.65
N THR A 116 -1.74 14.89 2.97
CA THR A 116 -2.89 14.11 3.45
C THR A 116 -2.53 13.30 4.71
N ALA A 117 -1.36 12.65 4.74
CA ALA A 117 -0.92 11.92 5.93
C ALA A 117 -0.75 12.83 7.15
N LEU A 118 -0.19 14.02 6.95
CA LEU A 118 -0.09 15.02 8.01
C LEU A 118 -1.46 15.52 8.47
N GLY A 119 -2.43 15.64 7.54
CA GLY A 119 -3.81 15.95 7.89
C GLY A 119 -4.43 14.87 8.78
N LEU A 120 -4.20 13.59 8.50
CA LEU A 120 -4.62 12.48 9.37
C LEU A 120 -3.96 12.58 10.76
N ALA A 121 -2.67 12.89 10.81
CA ALA A 121 -1.91 12.97 12.06
C ALA A 121 -2.42 14.05 13.05
N THR A 122 -3.25 15.00 12.59
CA THR A 122 -3.79 16.07 13.47
C THR A 122 -4.70 15.58 14.58
N ASN A 123 -5.23 14.36 14.48
CA ASN A 123 -6.05 13.76 15.54
C ASN A 123 -5.23 13.12 16.68
N GLY A 124 -3.89 13.12 16.57
CA GLY A 124 -2.98 12.58 17.59
C GLY A 124 -2.87 11.07 17.63
N LEU A 125 -3.50 10.33 16.72
CA LEU A 125 -3.34 8.88 16.63
C LEU A 125 -1.99 8.52 15.97
N PRO A 126 -1.40 7.35 16.30
CA PRO A 126 -0.23 6.85 15.59
C PRO A 126 -0.52 6.78 14.09
N THR A 127 0.23 7.55 13.31
CA THR A 127 -0.03 7.73 11.87
C THR A 127 1.17 7.28 11.06
N TYR A 128 0.88 6.44 10.08
CA TYR A 128 1.87 5.92 9.13
C TYR A 128 1.51 6.32 7.71
N LEU A 129 2.52 6.58 6.90
CA LEU A 129 2.39 6.74 5.44
C LEU A 129 3.25 5.67 4.77
N VAL A 130 2.66 4.86 3.91
CA VAL A 130 3.42 3.94 3.04
C VAL A 130 3.39 4.49 1.62
N THR A 131 4.56 4.80 1.06
CA THR A 131 4.68 5.51 -0.21
C THR A 131 5.91 5.07 -1.02
N GLY A 132 5.84 5.22 -2.34
CA GLY A 132 6.99 5.12 -3.22
C GLY A 132 7.74 6.45 -3.33
N ASP A 133 8.96 6.39 -3.85
CA ASP A 133 9.90 7.50 -3.99
C ASP A 133 9.36 8.66 -4.84
N LEU A 134 8.74 8.39 -5.99
CA LEU A 134 8.17 9.44 -6.83
C LEU A 134 6.99 10.15 -6.16
N SER A 135 6.14 9.41 -5.45
CA SER A 135 5.02 9.99 -4.70
C SER A 135 5.51 10.82 -3.52
N PHE A 136 6.54 10.36 -2.81
CA PHE A 136 7.20 11.11 -1.76
C PHE A 136 7.81 12.40 -2.31
N PHE A 137 8.59 12.31 -3.39
CA PHE A 137 9.22 13.47 -4.01
C PHE A 137 8.23 14.52 -4.51
N HIS A 138 7.09 14.06 -5.04
CA HIS A 138 6.05 14.96 -5.59
C HIS A 138 5.42 15.87 -4.55
N ASP A 139 5.38 15.47 -3.28
CA ASP A 139 4.77 16.24 -2.19
C ASP A 139 5.74 16.46 -1.00
N VAL A 140 7.05 16.37 -1.25
CA VAL A 140 8.07 16.49 -0.20
C VAL A 140 8.00 17.82 0.56
N ASN A 141 7.56 18.88 -0.10
CA ASN A 141 7.37 20.20 0.50
C ASN A 141 6.26 20.21 1.56
N GLY A 142 5.33 19.27 1.54
CA GLY A 142 4.32 19.08 2.60
C GLY A 142 4.94 18.86 3.98
N LEU A 143 6.17 18.32 4.06
CA LEU A 143 6.90 18.12 5.32
C LEU A 143 7.11 19.42 6.13
N ALA A 144 7.10 20.59 5.47
CA ALA A 144 7.21 21.87 6.18
C ALA A 144 6.07 22.10 7.19
N VAL A 145 4.88 21.56 6.93
CA VAL A 145 3.71 21.68 7.80
C VAL A 145 3.92 20.95 9.13
N ALA A 146 4.57 19.79 9.09
CA ALA A 146 4.80 18.97 10.26
C ALA A 146 5.55 19.72 11.37
N LYS A 147 6.60 20.45 10.98
CA LYS A 147 7.41 21.25 11.90
C LYS A 147 6.63 22.43 12.51
N THR A 148 5.75 23.04 11.72
CA THR A 148 4.97 24.21 12.16
C THR A 148 3.87 23.82 13.16
N HIS A 149 3.39 22.58 13.10
CA HIS A 149 2.24 22.11 13.86
C HIS A 149 2.58 20.93 14.81
N ASP A 150 3.85 20.62 15.03
CA ASP A 150 4.33 19.55 15.92
C ASP A 150 3.64 18.19 15.65
N LEU A 151 3.47 17.85 14.37
CA LEU A 151 2.79 16.63 13.95
C LEU A 151 3.74 15.42 13.93
N ASN A 152 3.22 14.27 14.39
CA ASN A 152 3.94 13.00 14.40
C ASN A 152 3.50 12.14 13.22
N LEU A 153 4.46 11.70 12.40
CA LEU A 153 4.20 10.85 11.24
C LEU A 153 5.39 9.92 10.97
N THR A 154 5.15 8.63 10.87
CA THR A 154 6.15 7.68 10.38
C THR A 154 5.93 7.40 8.90
N ILE A 155 6.95 7.67 8.07
CA ILE A 155 6.89 7.46 6.63
C ILE A 155 7.72 6.22 6.27
N ILE A 156 7.07 5.21 5.73
CA ILE A 156 7.71 4.04 5.11
C ILE A 156 7.90 4.36 3.63
N LEU A 157 9.13 4.64 3.25
CA LEU A 157 9.51 5.06 1.90
C LEU A 157 10.13 3.91 1.13
N HIS A 158 9.38 3.27 0.25
CA HIS A 158 9.93 2.32 -0.71
C HIS A 158 10.67 3.08 -1.82
N ASN A 159 12.00 3.02 -1.79
CA ASN A 159 12.84 3.65 -2.80
C ASN A 159 13.33 2.61 -3.80
N ASN A 160 12.68 2.54 -4.95
CA ASN A 160 13.06 1.70 -6.07
C ASN A 160 13.62 2.51 -7.26
N ASP A 161 13.91 3.79 -7.04
CA ASP A 161 14.39 4.77 -8.02
C ASP A 161 13.47 4.87 -9.25
N GLY A 162 12.17 5.10 -9.02
CA GLY A 162 11.25 5.46 -10.10
C GLY A 162 9.88 4.78 -10.10
N GLY A 163 9.21 4.84 -11.25
CA GLY A 163 7.85 4.36 -11.44
C GLY A 163 7.73 2.85 -11.56
N GLY A 164 7.80 2.10 -10.45
CA GLY A 164 7.73 0.65 -10.41
C GLY A 164 6.48 0.04 -11.04
N ILE A 165 5.35 0.74 -11.00
CA ILE A 165 4.10 0.28 -11.63
C ILE A 165 4.24 0.06 -13.14
N PHE A 166 5.08 0.83 -13.79
CA PHE A 166 5.26 0.75 -15.26
C PHE A 166 6.01 -0.51 -15.70
N GLU A 167 6.71 -1.20 -14.78
CA GLU A 167 7.35 -2.49 -15.04
C GLU A 167 6.34 -3.59 -15.46
N TYR A 168 5.06 -3.39 -15.19
CA TYR A 168 3.96 -4.31 -15.50
C TYR A 168 3.28 -4.02 -16.84
N LEU A 169 3.65 -2.91 -17.51
CA LEU A 169 3.01 -2.47 -18.74
C LEU A 169 3.74 -3.00 -19.99
N PRO A 170 3.02 -3.09 -21.14
CA PRO A 170 3.61 -3.55 -22.40
C PRO A 170 4.77 -2.68 -22.92
N GLN A 171 4.88 -1.43 -22.46
CA GLN A 171 5.94 -0.49 -22.83
C GLN A 171 7.30 -0.86 -22.26
N LYS A 172 7.35 -1.76 -21.26
CA LYS A 172 8.62 -2.24 -20.69
C LYS A 172 9.53 -2.77 -21.81
N GLY A 173 10.82 -2.33 -21.77
CA GLY A 173 11.84 -2.73 -22.75
C GLY A 173 11.81 -1.93 -24.06
N THR A 174 10.92 -0.95 -24.21
CA THR A 174 11.02 0.00 -25.32
C THR A 174 12.18 0.98 -25.12
N LYS A 175 12.69 1.57 -26.22
CA LYS A 175 13.87 2.47 -26.22
C LYS A 175 13.80 3.63 -25.22
N TYR A 176 12.60 4.14 -24.96
CA TYR A 176 12.41 5.33 -24.10
C TYR A 176 11.72 4.99 -22.77
N PHE A 177 11.67 3.72 -22.40
CA PHE A 177 10.95 3.27 -21.20
C PHE A 177 11.47 3.95 -19.94
N ASP A 178 12.78 3.95 -19.72
CA ASP A 178 13.36 4.54 -18.51
C ASP A 178 13.16 6.06 -18.45
N TYR A 179 13.22 6.73 -19.59
CA TYR A 179 13.05 8.17 -19.66
C TYR A 179 11.61 8.64 -19.50
N LEU A 180 10.63 7.93 -20.10
CA LEU A 180 9.23 8.37 -20.15
C LEU A 180 8.35 7.73 -19.07
N PHE A 181 8.73 6.57 -18.54
CA PHE A 181 7.90 5.80 -17.61
C PHE A 181 8.58 5.57 -16.27
N SER A 182 9.75 4.96 -16.23
CA SER A 182 10.46 4.73 -14.96
C SER A 182 10.89 6.02 -14.30
N THR A 183 11.35 7.00 -15.08
CA THR A 183 11.72 8.35 -14.65
C THR A 183 12.60 8.39 -13.40
N SER A 184 13.63 7.54 -13.38
CA SER A 184 14.60 7.47 -12.27
C SER A 184 15.17 8.84 -11.94
N GLN A 185 15.20 9.19 -10.66
CA GLN A 185 15.64 10.51 -10.19
C GLN A 185 17.03 10.48 -9.56
N GLY A 186 17.50 9.33 -9.06
CA GLY A 186 18.78 9.18 -8.39
C GLY A 186 18.92 10.07 -7.14
N LEU A 187 17.82 10.31 -6.42
CA LEU A 187 17.80 11.25 -5.28
C LEU A 187 18.24 10.59 -3.98
N ASP A 188 18.95 11.38 -3.16
CA ASP A 188 19.25 11.06 -1.76
C ASP A 188 18.20 11.68 -0.85
N TYR A 189 17.26 10.86 -0.36
CA TYR A 189 16.17 11.32 0.50
C TYR A 189 16.60 11.71 1.91
N SER A 190 17.82 11.36 2.34
CA SER A 190 18.40 11.90 3.58
C SER A 190 18.54 13.42 3.54
N GLY A 191 18.71 13.99 2.34
CA GLY A 191 18.72 15.42 2.10
C GLY A 191 17.37 16.08 2.44
N ALA A 192 16.24 15.45 2.11
CA ALA A 192 14.91 15.93 2.47
C ALA A 192 14.70 15.88 3.99
N ALA A 193 15.10 14.80 4.65
CA ALA A 193 15.03 14.69 6.10
C ALA A 193 15.79 15.83 6.79
N LYS A 194 17.01 16.12 6.36
CA LYS A 194 17.81 17.24 6.89
C LYS A 194 17.14 18.60 6.65
N LEU A 195 16.61 18.83 5.45
CA LEU A 195 15.97 20.11 5.09
C LEU A 195 14.77 20.42 5.98
N TYR A 196 13.94 19.43 6.27
CA TYR A 196 12.71 19.59 7.03
C TYR A 196 12.86 19.26 8.52
N GLY A 197 14.05 18.80 8.97
CA GLY A 197 14.31 18.45 10.37
C GLY A 197 13.59 17.17 10.81
N CYS A 198 13.43 16.22 9.90
CA CYS A 198 12.86 14.90 10.15
C CYS A 198 13.92 13.91 10.63
N GLY A 199 13.52 12.92 11.44
CA GLY A 199 14.30 11.72 11.67
C GLY A 199 14.46 10.93 10.36
N TYR A 200 15.55 10.17 10.25
CA TYR A 200 15.79 9.37 9.05
C TYR A 200 16.55 8.09 9.39
N THR A 201 16.03 6.99 8.91
CA THR A 201 16.69 5.68 8.99
C THR A 201 16.62 5.02 7.62
N LYS A 202 17.75 4.58 7.09
CA LYS A 202 17.82 3.75 5.89
C LYS A 202 18.12 2.33 6.31
N ILE A 203 17.19 1.42 6.07
CA ILE A 203 17.41 -0.01 6.38
C ILE A 203 18.19 -0.67 5.25
N THR A 204 19.00 -1.65 5.61
CA THR A 204 19.83 -2.42 4.67
C THR A 204 19.42 -3.88 4.60
N SER A 205 18.69 -4.33 5.62
CA SER A 205 18.09 -5.66 5.70
C SER A 205 16.63 -5.56 6.12
N PRO A 206 15.73 -6.35 5.57
CA PRO A 206 14.34 -6.35 5.98
C PRO A 206 14.14 -6.70 7.47
N ASP A 207 15.05 -7.45 8.09
CA ASP A 207 14.99 -7.83 9.51
C ASP A 207 15.17 -6.63 10.47
N GLU A 208 15.66 -5.50 9.97
CA GLU A 208 15.82 -4.29 10.77
C GLU A 208 14.48 -3.55 11.00
N LEU A 209 13.48 -3.76 10.13
CA LEU A 209 12.27 -2.94 10.11
C LEU A 209 11.49 -2.99 11.42
N SER A 210 11.32 -4.16 12.01
CA SER A 210 10.57 -4.33 13.27
C SER A 210 11.21 -3.57 14.43
N ALA A 211 12.54 -3.63 14.56
CA ALA A 211 13.26 -2.89 15.57
C ALA A 211 13.20 -1.37 15.35
N VAL A 212 13.29 -0.93 14.10
CA VAL A 212 13.18 0.50 13.75
C VAL A 212 11.76 1.01 14.05
N LEU A 213 10.71 0.27 13.70
CA LEU A 213 9.32 0.63 14.01
C LEU A 213 9.08 0.77 15.52
N ALA A 214 9.61 -0.16 16.32
CA ALA A 214 9.49 -0.10 17.78
C ALA A 214 10.17 1.16 18.35
N ASN A 215 11.34 1.53 17.86
CA ASN A 215 12.07 2.71 18.31
C ASN A 215 11.34 4.01 17.90
N VAL A 216 10.93 4.11 16.65
CA VAL A 216 10.31 5.32 16.08
C VAL A 216 8.92 5.60 16.67
N SER A 217 8.21 4.57 17.13
CA SER A 217 6.88 4.73 17.74
C SER A 217 6.87 5.63 18.99
N SER A 218 8.02 5.84 19.64
CA SER A 218 8.20 6.72 20.79
C SER A 218 8.77 8.11 20.45
N GLU A 219 9.17 8.34 19.20
CA GLU A 219 9.75 9.60 18.77
C GLU A 219 8.67 10.63 18.42
N THR A 220 9.03 11.92 18.56
CA THR A 220 8.17 13.03 18.16
C THR A 220 8.61 13.59 16.80
N GLY A 221 7.65 14.14 16.06
CA GLY A 221 7.89 14.70 14.74
C GLY A 221 7.75 13.69 13.62
N VAL A 222 8.33 13.99 12.47
CA VAL A 222 8.30 13.09 11.32
C VAL A 222 9.55 12.23 11.30
N HIS A 223 9.39 10.93 11.09
CA HIS A 223 10.49 10.01 10.86
C HIS A 223 10.32 9.29 9.52
N ILE A 224 11.37 9.30 8.69
CA ILE A 224 11.40 8.64 7.39
C ILE A 224 12.22 7.36 7.50
N ILE A 225 11.60 6.23 7.23
CA ILE A 225 12.25 4.92 7.12
C ILE A 225 12.37 4.60 5.63
N GLU A 226 13.56 4.77 5.06
CA GLU A 226 13.83 4.43 3.67
C GLU A 226 14.15 2.94 3.53
N ILE A 227 13.41 2.27 2.66
CA ILE A 227 13.57 0.86 2.30
C ILE A 227 13.98 0.79 0.83
N PRO A 228 15.27 0.61 0.54
CA PRO A 228 15.71 0.42 -0.84
C PRO A 228 15.16 -0.88 -1.41
N THR A 229 14.51 -0.80 -2.56
CA THR A 229 14.05 -1.96 -3.33
C THR A 229 14.53 -1.87 -4.77
N ASN A 230 14.29 -2.91 -5.57
CA ASN A 230 14.69 -2.93 -6.97
C ASN A 230 13.46 -3.26 -7.84
N ARG A 231 13.10 -2.38 -8.77
CA ARG A 231 11.90 -2.49 -9.61
C ARG A 231 11.76 -3.84 -10.33
N GLU A 232 12.83 -4.29 -10.97
CA GLU A 232 12.79 -5.55 -11.71
C GLU A 232 12.64 -6.75 -10.78
N TYR A 233 13.40 -6.76 -9.69
CA TYR A 233 13.34 -7.83 -8.71
C TYR A 233 12.01 -7.82 -7.96
N SER A 234 11.52 -6.66 -7.56
CA SER A 234 10.19 -6.48 -6.97
C SER A 234 9.10 -7.07 -7.86
N ARG A 235 9.13 -6.80 -9.18
CA ARG A 235 8.20 -7.39 -10.13
C ARG A 235 8.27 -8.93 -10.17
N GLN A 236 9.47 -9.50 -10.06
CA GLN A 236 9.65 -10.96 -10.02
C GLN A 236 9.07 -11.55 -8.74
N LEU A 237 9.29 -10.90 -7.59
CA LEU A 237 8.74 -11.30 -6.30
C LEU A 237 7.20 -11.21 -6.27
N HIS A 238 6.63 -10.14 -6.80
CA HIS A 238 5.18 -10.05 -6.94
C HIS A 238 4.62 -11.23 -7.73
N LYS A 239 5.23 -11.57 -8.88
CA LYS A 239 4.82 -12.74 -9.66
C LYS A 239 4.98 -14.05 -8.91
N LYS A 240 6.04 -14.19 -8.10
CA LYS A 240 6.28 -15.37 -7.26
C LYS A 240 5.17 -15.55 -6.23
N TYR A 241 4.87 -14.50 -5.49
CA TYR A 241 3.93 -14.56 -4.36
C TYR A 241 2.47 -14.54 -4.78
N THR A 242 2.12 -13.84 -5.86
CA THR A 242 0.73 -13.78 -6.36
C THR A 242 0.35 -14.96 -7.24
N LYS A 243 1.30 -15.83 -7.61
CA LYS A 243 1.00 -17.05 -8.36
C LYS A 243 0.54 -18.15 -7.38
N VAL A 244 -0.74 -18.21 -7.13
CA VAL A 244 -1.34 -19.28 -6.33
C VAL A 244 -1.56 -20.50 -7.21
N SER A 245 -1.06 -21.66 -6.77
CA SER A 245 -1.34 -22.97 -7.39
C SER A 245 -2.39 -23.68 -6.52
N VAL A 246 -3.57 -23.89 -7.06
CA VAL A 246 -4.64 -24.62 -6.40
C VAL A 246 -4.98 -25.84 -7.23
N ASP A 247 -5.18 -26.98 -6.57
CA ASP A 247 -5.70 -28.16 -7.23
C ASP A 247 -7.16 -27.91 -7.63
N MET A 248 -7.37 -27.69 -8.94
CA MET A 248 -8.70 -27.41 -9.47
C MET A 248 -9.62 -28.62 -9.42
N GLU A 249 -9.08 -29.88 -9.37
CA GLU A 249 -9.91 -31.08 -9.22
C GLU A 249 -10.52 -31.15 -7.82
N ALA A 250 -9.83 -30.65 -6.80
CA ALA A 250 -10.38 -30.54 -5.44
C ALA A 250 -11.49 -29.49 -5.30
N LEU A 251 -11.69 -28.63 -6.30
CA LEU A 251 -12.70 -27.57 -6.33
C LEU A 251 -13.95 -27.95 -7.15
N LEU A 252 -13.88 -28.98 -7.97
CA LEU A 252 -15.01 -29.46 -8.78
C LEU A 252 -15.83 -30.48 -8.02
#